data_1986b75c95c67f21cea4858614bcebec
#
_entry.id   1986b75c95c67f21cea4858614bcebec
#
_cell.length_a   1.000
_cell.length_b   1.000
_cell.length_c   1.000
_cell.angle_alpha   90.00
_cell.angle_beta   90.00
_cell.angle_gamma   90.00
#
_symmetry.space_group_name_H-M   'P 1'
#
loop_
_entity.id
_entity.type
_entity.pdbx_description
1 polymer ?
#
loop_
_entity_poly.entity_id
_entity_poly.type
_entity_poly.pdbx_seq_one_letter_code
_entity_poly.pdbx_strand_id
1 'polypeptide(L)'
;MFALVWIHLLAAVVWVGGMVFLSVVLVPVLKQNGGFARHVVLFRTVAYRFRAVVWGAMGVLVVTGSAMAVGRSIPLMTPGQWPTIFLAKISVVSLLFTLTLLHDLVVGPRVRRILGTAEEERSARDRMLVRYSALVPRLSLLVALLVLLLAVVLART
;
A
#
# COMPACT_ATOMS: atom_id res chain seq x y z
N MET A 1 -17.09 6.07 19.48
CA MET A 1 -15.99 6.76 18.78
C MET A 1 -14.61 6.19 19.11
N PHE A 2 -14.22 6.01 20.35
CA PHE A 2 -12.90 5.49 20.75
C PHE A 2 -12.53 4.17 20.07
N ALA A 3 -13.39 3.16 20.10
CA ALA A 3 -13.16 1.87 19.48
C ALA A 3 -12.93 1.96 17.95
N LEU A 4 -13.69 2.81 17.25
CA LEU A 4 -13.52 3.03 15.81
C LEU A 4 -12.14 3.62 15.48
N VAL A 5 -11.66 4.58 16.28
CA VAL A 5 -10.33 5.17 16.12
C VAL A 5 -9.26 4.11 16.33
N TRP A 6 -9.38 3.27 17.35
CA TRP A 6 -8.43 2.18 17.62
C TRP A 6 -8.38 1.16 16.48
N ILE A 7 -9.54 0.69 16.01
CA ILE A 7 -9.60 -0.27 14.89
C ILE A 7 -8.98 0.35 13.63
N HIS A 8 -9.28 1.63 13.35
CA HIS A 8 -8.70 2.36 12.23
C HIS A 8 -7.18 2.47 12.33
N LEU A 9 -6.65 2.83 13.51
CA LEU A 9 -5.22 2.91 13.75
C LEU A 9 -4.53 1.55 13.61
N LEU A 10 -5.11 0.49 14.19
CA LEU A 10 -4.57 -0.86 14.06
C LEU A 10 -4.51 -1.31 12.60
N ALA A 11 -5.56 -1.08 11.83
CA ALA A 11 -5.56 -1.39 10.40
C ALA A 11 -4.49 -0.59 9.63
N ALA A 12 -4.30 0.70 9.96
CA ALA A 12 -3.26 1.53 9.37
C ALA A 12 -1.85 1.01 9.73
N VAL A 13 -1.62 0.64 10.99
CA VAL A 13 -0.33 0.07 11.46
C VAL A 13 -0.03 -1.25 10.74
N VAL A 14 -1.02 -2.14 10.62
CA VAL A 14 -0.86 -3.41 9.91
C VAL A 14 -0.49 -3.18 8.45
N TRP A 15 -1.19 -2.28 7.77
CA TRP A 15 -0.93 -2.00 6.36
C TRP A 15 0.43 -1.32 6.14
N VAL A 16 0.67 -0.18 6.79
CA VAL A 16 1.90 0.61 6.60
C VAL A 16 3.11 -0.12 7.20
N GLY A 17 2.98 -0.68 8.39
CA GLY A 17 4.04 -1.45 9.04
C GLY A 17 4.46 -2.68 8.23
N GLY A 18 3.50 -3.37 7.62
CA GLY A 18 3.79 -4.48 6.71
C GLY A 18 4.51 -4.03 5.44
N MET A 19 4.16 -2.88 4.84
CA MET A 19 4.91 -2.32 3.71
C MET A 19 6.36 -1.96 4.10
N VAL A 20 6.55 -1.36 5.28
CA VAL A 20 7.89 -1.07 5.82
C VAL A 20 8.67 -2.37 6.01
N PHE A 21 8.09 -3.36 6.67
CA PHE A 21 8.72 -4.66 6.91
C PHE A 21 9.16 -5.34 5.59
N LEU A 22 8.27 -5.41 4.61
CA LEU A 22 8.60 -6.01 3.31
C LEU A 22 9.72 -5.24 2.61
N SER A 23 9.68 -3.91 2.61
CA SER A 23 10.60 -3.07 1.84
C SER A 23 11.97 -2.94 2.50
N VAL A 24 12.02 -2.83 3.83
CA VAL A 24 13.25 -2.50 4.59
C VAL A 24 13.92 -3.75 5.15
N VAL A 25 13.14 -4.79 5.47
CA VAL A 25 13.67 -6.00 6.10
C VAL A 25 13.67 -7.17 5.13
N LEU A 26 12.51 -7.59 4.66
CA LEU A 26 12.39 -8.86 3.93
C LEU A 26 13.14 -8.82 2.59
N VAL A 27 12.91 -7.81 1.76
CA VAL A 27 13.52 -7.72 0.42
C VAL A 27 15.05 -7.59 0.50
N PRO A 28 15.66 -6.76 1.35
CA PRO A 28 17.12 -6.72 1.51
C PRO A 28 17.72 -8.03 2.00
N VAL A 29 17.10 -8.67 3.02
CA VAL A 29 17.59 -9.95 3.56
C VAL A 29 17.60 -11.04 2.49
N LEU A 30 16.55 -11.14 1.68
CA LEU A 30 16.48 -12.12 0.59
C LEU A 30 17.50 -11.86 -0.53
N LYS A 31 17.87 -10.59 -0.75
CA LYS A 31 18.91 -10.23 -1.72
C LYS A 31 20.32 -10.58 -1.24
N GLN A 32 20.59 -10.47 0.06
CA GLN A 32 21.91 -10.74 0.64
C GLN A 32 22.21 -12.24 0.74
N ASN A 33 21.24 -13.07 1.06
CA ASN A 33 21.41 -14.50 1.34
C ASN A 33 21.37 -15.41 0.10
N GLY A 34 22.17 -15.12 -0.93
CA GLY A 34 22.31 -15.98 -2.11
C GLY A 34 21.39 -15.63 -3.28
N GLY A 35 20.85 -14.43 -3.27
CA GLY A 35 20.05 -13.88 -4.37
C GLY A 35 18.57 -14.23 -4.31
N PHE A 36 17.77 -13.41 -4.98
CA PHE A 36 16.30 -13.50 -5.00
C PHE A 36 15.79 -14.83 -5.58
N ALA A 37 16.55 -15.46 -6.49
CA ALA A 37 16.18 -16.72 -7.14
C ALA A 37 16.07 -17.88 -6.15
N ARG A 38 16.93 -17.94 -5.12
CA ARG A 38 16.94 -19.01 -4.13
C ARG A 38 15.76 -18.95 -3.17
N HIS A 39 15.22 -17.76 -2.94
CA HIS A 39 14.15 -17.51 -1.97
C HIS A 39 12.82 -17.06 -2.61
N VAL A 40 12.70 -17.18 -3.93
CA VAL A 40 11.52 -16.72 -4.67
C VAL A 40 10.22 -17.35 -4.19
N VAL A 41 10.25 -18.62 -3.80
CA VAL A 41 9.06 -19.35 -3.29
C VAL A 41 8.60 -18.76 -1.96
N LEU A 42 9.53 -18.55 -1.03
CA LEU A 42 9.24 -17.93 0.27
C LEU A 42 8.68 -16.51 0.08
N PHE A 43 9.34 -15.70 -0.73
CA PHE A 43 8.87 -14.35 -1.04
C PHE A 43 7.45 -14.34 -1.63
N ARG A 44 7.18 -15.23 -2.59
CA ARG A 44 5.83 -15.34 -3.20
C ARG A 44 4.78 -15.73 -2.17
N THR A 45 5.08 -16.67 -1.28
CA THR A 45 4.15 -17.12 -0.23
C THR A 45 3.84 -15.99 0.76
N VAL A 46 4.88 -15.29 1.24
CA VAL A 46 4.72 -14.16 2.15
C VAL A 46 3.96 -13.02 1.48
N ALA A 47 4.34 -12.66 0.25
CA ALA A 47 3.69 -11.58 -0.49
C ALA A 47 2.20 -11.89 -0.78
N TYR A 48 1.87 -13.15 -1.10
CA TYR A 48 0.48 -13.56 -1.31
C TYR A 48 -0.37 -13.43 -0.03
N ARG A 49 0.13 -13.94 1.10
CA ARG A 49 -0.55 -13.81 2.39
C ARG A 49 -0.68 -12.36 2.82
N PHE A 50 0.40 -11.61 2.68
CA PHE A 50 0.39 -10.17 3.01
C PHE A 50 -0.61 -9.39 2.16
N ARG A 51 -0.77 -9.72 0.89
CA ARG A 51 -1.79 -9.13 0.02
C ARG A 51 -3.20 -9.27 0.60
N ALA A 52 -3.58 -10.46 1.09
CA ALA A 52 -4.89 -10.67 1.72
C ALA A 52 -5.07 -9.78 2.95
N VAL A 53 -4.01 -9.66 3.79
CA VAL A 53 -4.00 -8.78 4.97
C VAL A 53 -4.16 -7.31 4.56
N VAL A 54 -3.46 -6.86 3.51
CA VAL A 54 -3.58 -5.49 2.98
C VAL A 54 -5.01 -5.18 2.54
N TRP A 55 -5.63 -6.06 1.76
CA TRP A 55 -7.00 -5.87 1.30
C TRP A 55 -8.01 -5.82 2.46
N GLY A 56 -7.83 -6.69 3.46
CA GLY A 56 -8.62 -6.65 4.69
C GLY A 56 -8.44 -5.34 5.46
N ALA A 57 -7.19 -4.91 5.66
CA ALA A 57 -6.88 -3.63 6.32
C ALA A 57 -7.47 -2.43 5.56
N MET A 58 -7.38 -2.42 4.23
CA MET A 58 -7.97 -1.38 3.38
C MET A 58 -9.49 -1.31 3.56
N GLY A 59 -10.18 -2.45 3.56
CA GLY A 59 -11.62 -2.50 3.82
C GLY A 59 -11.99 -1.94 5.19
N VAL A 60 -11.26 -2.33 6.23
CA VAL A 60 -11.44 -1.81 7.59
C VAL A 60 -11.21 -0.29 7.64
N LEU A 61 -10.16 0.21 6.97
CA LEU A 61 -9.85 1.65 6.92
C LEU A 61 -10.96 2.45 6.24
N VAL A 62 -11.52 1.95 5.14
CA VAL A 62 -12.65 2.61 4.45
C VAL A 62 -13.87 2.67 5.35
N VAL A 63 -14.28 1.54 5.91
CA VAL A 63 -15.49 1.45 6.76
C VAL A 63 -15.34 2.34 8.00
N THR A 64 -14.24 2.19 8.74
CA THR A 64 -14.03 2.97 9.96
C THR A 64 -13.81 4.46 9.67
N GLY A 65 -13.11 4.79 8.57
CA GLY A 65 -12.90 6.17 8.15
C GLY A 65 -14.20 6.88 7.76
N SER A 66 -15.06 6.20 7.00
CA SER A 66 -16.40 6.72 6.64
C SER A 66 -17.27 6.90 7.87
N ALA A 67 -17.31 5.91 8.79
CA ALA A 67 -18.07 6.01 10.03
C ALA A 67 -17.60 7.19 10.91
N MET A 68 -16.30 7.44 10.99
CA MET A 68 -15.75 8.59 11.72
C MET A 68 -16.08 9.92 11.04
N ALA A 69 -16.08 9.99 9.71
CA ALA A 69 -16.46 11.19 8.97
C ALA A 69 -17.92 11.56 9.22
N VAL A 70 -18.83 10.58 9.14
CA VAL A 70 -20.25 10.77 9.49
C VAL A 70 -20.40 11.23 10.94
N GLY A 71 -19.69 10.61 11.88
CA GLY A 71 -19.74 11.00 13.29
C GLY A 71 -19.18 12.40 13.59
N ARG A 72 -18.42 13.00 12.66
CA ARG A 72 -17.97 14.41 12.69
C ARG A 72 -18.86 15.34 11.85
N SER A 73 -20.02 14.89 11.43
CA SER A 73 -20.97 15.63 10.58
C SER A 73 -20.36 16.12 9.26
N ILE A 74 -19.38 15.40 8.73
CA ILE A 74 -18.83 15.68 7.40
C ILE A 74 -19.82 15.15 6.36
N PRO A 75 -20.37 16.00 5.48
CA PRO A 75 -21.37 15.59 4.51
C PRO A 75 -20.71 14.80 3.37
N LEU A 76 -20.70 13.47 3.45
CA LEU A 76 -20.02 12.60 2.49
C LEU A 76 -20.54 12.75 1.06
N MET A 77 -21.81 13.14 0.87
CA MET A 77 -22.45 13.29 -0.43
C MET A 77 -22.19 14.65 -1.11
N THR A 78 -21.58 15.59 -0.40
CA THR A 78 -21.30 16.96 -0.93
C THR A 78 -19.83 17.32 -0.76
N PRO A 79 -18.94 16.80 -1.64
CA PRO A 79 -17.48 17.03 -1.53
C PRO A 79 -17.07 18.50 -1.49
N GLY A 80 -17.86 19.39 -2.08
CA GLY A 80 -17.60 20.84 -2.07
C GLY A 80 -17.68 21.49 -0.67
N GLN A 81 -18.22 20.81 0.33
CA GLN A 81 -18.34 21.29 1.70
C GLN A 81 -17.31 20.64 2.65
N TRP A 82 -16.39 19.85 2.10
CA TRP A 82 -15.38 19.17 2.93
C TRP A 82 -14.30 20.15 3.43
N PRO A 83 -13.87 20.02 4.69
CA PRO A 83 -12.71 20.76 5.18
C PRO A 83 -11.48 20.48 4.32
N THR A 84 -10.66 21.51 4.05
CA THR A 84 -9.48 21.38 3.17
C THR A 84 -8.53 20.25 3.60
N ILE A 85 -8.30 20.09 4.91
CA ILE A 85 -7.45 19.02 5.45
C ILE A 85 -8.07 17.64 5.21
N PHE A 86 -9.40 17.51 5.32
CA PHE A 86 -10.09 16.25 5.02
C PHE A 86 -9.99 15.93 3.52
N LEU A 87 -10.17 16.92 2.64
CA LEU A 87 -9.98 16.79 1.19
C LEU A 87 -8.56 16.33 0.86
N ALA A 88 -7.54 16.99 1.42
CA ALA A 88 -6.15 16.60 1.23
C ALA A 88 -5.90 15.15 1.67
N LYS A 89 -6.41 14.75 2.85
CA LYS A 89 -6.29 13.37 3.34
C LYS A 89 -6.94 12.37 2.39
N ILE A 90 -8.18 12.61 1.94
CA ILE A 90 -8.89 11.70 1.04
C ILE A 90 -8.18 11.61 -0.31
N SER A 91 -7.66 12.72 -0.85
CA SER A 91 -6.90 12.71 -2.11
C SER A 91 -5.64 11.85 -2.01
N VAL A 92 -4.86 12.00 -0.94
CA VAL A 92 -3.63 11.21 -0.73
C VAL A 92 -3.95 9.74 -0.45
N VAL A 93 -5.01 9.44 0.30
CA VAL A 93 -5.51 8.07 0.51
C VAL A 93 -5.95 7.46 -0.81
N SER A 94 -6.71 8.16 -1.64
CA SER A 94 -7.15 7.69 -2.96
C SER A 94 -5.96 7.41 -3.89
N LEU A 95 -4.93 8.26 -3.87
CA LEU A 95 -3.68 8.02 -4.58
C LEU A 95 -3.00 6.73 -4.09
N LEU A 96 -2.90 6.53 -2.78
CA LEU A 96 -2.30 5.33 -2.21
C LEU A 96 -3.07 4.06 -2.59
N PHE A 97 -4.40 4.11 -2.56
CA PHE A 97 -5.26 3.02 -3.04
C PHE A 97 -5.01 2.72 -4.52
N THR A 98 -4.98 3.75 -5.36
CA THR A 98 -4.73 3.60 -6.80
C THR A 98 -3.36 2.98 -7.07
N LEU A 99 -2.32 3.42 -6.37
CA LEU A 99 -0.98 2.84 -6.48
C LEU A 99 -0.97 1.37 -6.04
N THR A 100 -1.66 1.03 -4.96
CA THR A 100 -1.78 -0.35 -4.46
C THR A 100 -2.52 -1.23 -5.46
N LEU A 101 -3.65 -0.77 -6.00
CA LEU A 101 -4.41 -1.46 -7.04
C LEU A 101 -3.58 -1.67 -8.30
N LEU A 102 -2.93 -0.63 -8.80
CA LEU A 102 -2.08 -0.69 -9.98
C LEU A 102 -0.94 -1.69 -9.79
N HIS A 103 -0.27 -1.62 -8.63
CA HIS A 103 0.78 -2.58 -8.30
C HIS A 103 0.25 -4.02 -8.27
N ASP A 104 -0.86 -4.25 -7.57
CA ASP A 104 -1.37 -5.59 -7.32
C ASP A 104 -2.03 -6.25 -8.54
N LEU A 105 -2.78 -5.47 -9.32
CA LEU A 105 -3.58 -5.99 -10.44
C LEU A 105 -2.86 -5.93 -11.78
N VAL A 106 -1.93 -4.99 -11.95
CA VAL A 106 -1.26 -4.76 -13.24
C VAL A 106 0.22 -5.11 -13.19
N VAL A 107 0.98 -4.42 -12.32
CA VAL A 107 2.45 -4.54 -12.31
C VAL A 107 2.88 -5.90 -11.79
N GLY A 108 2.36 -6.33 -10.66
CA GLY A 108 2.72 -7.58 -10.00
C GLY A 108 2.51 -8.83 -10.88
N PRO A 109 1.33 -9.03 -11.48
CA PRO A 109 1.10 -10.16 -12.40
C PRO A 109 2.02 -10.13 -13.63
N ARG A 110 2.24 -8.96 -14.23
CA ARG A 110 3.15 -8.80 -15.38
C ARG A 110 4.59 -9.17 -15.02
N VAL A 111 5.10 -8.63 -13.92
CA VAL A 111 6.45 -8.94 -13.43
C VAL A 111 6.60 -10.42 -13.12
N ARG A 112 5.62 -11.04 -12.48
CA ARG A 112 5.65 -12.50 -12.21
C ARG A 112 5.72 -13.33 -13.50
N ARG A 113 4.99 -12.93 -14.55
CA ARG A 113 5.03 -13.59 -15.85
C ARG A 113 6.42 -13.46 -16.48
N ILE A 114 6.98 -12.24 -16.52
CA ILE A 114 8.32 -11.98 -17.07
C ILE A 114 9.40 -12.76 -16.31
N LEU A 115 9.33 -12.82 -14.98
CA LEU A 115 10.28 -13.56 -14.16
C LEU A 115 10.17 -15.10 -14.35
N GLY A 116 9.06 -15.59 -14.87
CA GLY A 116 8.89 -16.99 -15.27
C GLY A 116 9.52 -17.33 -16.62
N THR A 117 9.92 -16.34 -17.44
CA THR A 117 10.61 -16.53 -18.72
C THR A 117 12.12 -16.52 -18.50
N ALA A 118 12.87 -17.30 -19.27
CA ALA A 118 14.35 -17.31 -19.22
C ALA A 118 14.91 -15.89 -19.44
N GLU A 119 16.00 -15.58 -18.77
CA GLU A 119 16.55 -14.20 -18.77
C GLU A 119 17.01 -13.75 -20.17
N GLU A 120 17.48 -14.71 -20.96
CA GLU A 120 17.95 -14.52 -22.35
C GLU A 120 16.79 -14.16 -23.30
N GLU A 121 15.59 -14.65 -23.03
CA GLU A 121 14.40 -14.40 -23.84
C GLU A 121 13.67 -13.08 -23.48
N ARG A 122 14.08 -12.41 -22.39
CA ARG A 122 13.44 -11.18 -21.95
C ARG A 122 13.79 -10.01 -22.84
N SER A 123 12.75 -9.32 -23.33
CA SER A 123 12.93 -8.10 -24.10
C SER A 123 13.57 -6.97 -23.28
N ALA A 124 14.10 -5.94 -23.93
CA ALA A 124 14.59 -4.75 -23.25
C ALA A 124 13.49 -4.06 -22.42
N ARG A 125 12.25 -4.07 -22.90
CA ARG A 125 11.08 -3.53 -22.19
C ARG A 125 10.76 -4.34 -20.93
N ASP A 126 10.88 -5.66 -20.98
CA ASP A 126 10.63 -6.54 -19.83
C ASP A 126 11.67 -6.31 -18.74
N ARG A 127 12.95 -6.21 -19.09
CA ARG A 127 14.01 -5.87 -18.14
C ARG A 127 13.78 -4.51 -17.49
N MET A 128 13.36 -3.52 -18.27
CA MET A 128 13.02 -2.19 -17.78
C MET A 128 11.81 -2.23 -16.82
N LEU A 129 10.75 -2.95 -17.17
CA LEU A 129 9.56 -3.11 -16.31
C LEU A 129 9.93 -3.77 -14.98
N VAL A 130 10.72 -4.84 -14.98
CA VAL A 130 11.21 -5.50 -13.76
C VAL A 130 12.04 -4.55 -12.90
N ARG A 131 12.94 -3.76 -13.52
CA ARG A 131 13.77 -2.79 -12.82
C ARG A 131 12.94 -1.70 -12.13
N TYR A 132 11.97 -1.12 -12.84
CA TYR A 132 11.15 -0.02 -12.32
C TYR A 132 9.99 -0.49 -11.45
N SER A 133 9.59 -1.76 -11.52
CA SER A 133 8.53 -2.30 -10.66
C SER A 133 8.80 -2.13 -9.16
N ALA A 134 10.07 -2.08 -8.76
CA ALA A 134 10.49 -1.83 -7.39
C ALA A 134 10.26 -0.37 -6.91
N LEU A 135 10.02 0.57 -7.83
CA LEU A 135 9.73 1.97 -7.45
C LEU A 135 8.30 2.13 -6.93
N VAL A 136 7.35 1.35 -7.47
CA VAL A 136 5.93 1.47 -7.06
C VAL A 136 5.75 1.23 -5.56
N PRO A 137 6.24 0.14 -4.94
CA PRO A 137 6.11 -0.05 -3.50
C PRO A 137 6.87 1.00 -2.68
N ARG A 138 7.98 1.56 -3.19
CA ARG A 138 8.70 2.65 -2.52
C ARG A 138 7.88 3.94 -2.53
N LEU A 139 7.29 4.30 -3.66
CA LEU A 139 6.39 5.46 -3.76
C LEU A 139 5.15 5.26 -2.88
N SER A 140 4.55 4.08 -2.89
CA SER A 140 3.42 3.75 -2.01
C SER A 140 3.78 3.93 -0.53
N LEU A 141 4.99 3.54 -0.12
CA LEU A 141 5.46 3.74 1.25
C LEU A 141 5.59 5.24 1.60
N LEU A 142 6.17 6.06 0.72
CA LEU A 142 6.28 7.51 0.93
C LEU A 142 4.90 8.16 1.04
N VAL A 143 3.97 7.79 0.15
CA VAL A 143 2.58 8.27 0.20
C VAL A 143 1.87 7.82 1.48
N ALA A 144 2.11 6.59 1.95
CA ALA A 144 1.56 6.09 3.20
C ALA A 144 2.05 6.89 4.42
N LEU A 145 3.34 7.25 4.46
CA LEU A 145 3.89 8.11 5.50
C LEU A 145 3.28 9.52 5.47
N LEU A 146 3.01 10.06 4.29
CA LEU A 146 2.30 11.33 4.13
C LEU A 146 0.86 11.24 4.65
N VAL A 147 0.15 10.13 4.41
CA VAL A 147 -1.19 9.90 4.98
C VAL A 147 -1.15 9.92 6.50
N LEU A 148 -0.14 9.27 7.12
CA LEU A 148 0.01 9.28 8.58
C LEU A 148 0.27 10.69 9.10
N LEU A 149 1.11 11.47 8.43
CA LEU A 149 1.37 12.87 8.80
C LEU A 149 0.08 13.70 8.74
N LEU A 150 -0.67 13.62 7.65
CA LEU A 150 -1.96 14.32 7.51
C LEU A 150 -2.98 13.86 8.55
N ALA A 151 -2.96 12.58 8.94
CA ALA A 151 -3.83 12.07 10.00
C ALA A 151 -3.53 12.69 11.36
N VAL A 152 -2.24 12.91 11.69
CA VAL A 152 -1.81 13.58 12.92
C VAL A 152 -2.23 15.05 12.91
N VAL A 153 -2.06 15.75 11.78
CA VAL A 153 -2.49 17.16 11.63
C VAL A 153 -4.00 17.26 11.81
N LEU A 154 -4.78 16.39 11.11
CA LEU A 154 -6.25 16.39 11.23
C LEU A 154 -6.76 16.05 12.65
N ALA A 155 -5.98 15.31 13.43
CA ALA A 155 -6.38 14.97 14.81
C ALA A 155 -6.19 16.15 15.77
N ARG A 156 -5.41 17.17 15.39
CA ARG A 156 -5.15 18.36 16.20
C ARG A 156 -6.02 19.58 15.82
N THR A 157 -6.72 19.52 14.72
CA THR A 157 -7.71 20.50 14.23
C THR A 157 -9.14 20.04 14.55
#